data_221b82f5b7ca4abdb72a8dc4ecbac56c
#
_entry.id   221b82f5b7ca4abdb72a8dc4ecbac56c
#
_cell.length_a   1.000
_cell.length_b   1.000
_cell.length_c   1.000
_cell.angle_alpha   90.00
_cell.angle_beta   90.00
_cell.angle_gamma   90.00
#
_symmetry.space_group_name_H-M   'P 1'
#
loop_
_entity.id
_entity.type
_entity.pdbx_description
1 polymer ?
#
loop_
_entity_poly.entity_id
_entity_poly.type
_entity_poly.pdbx_seq_one_letter_code
_entity_poly.pdbx_strand_id
1 'polypeptide(L)'
;MSFDYRALATAALVAISSLALAAMASGPEIKTAVTGKTIHGNMDSTGPYAEYYTADGVVHGKDYKAKWSVEGDKMCWTYEGSPKDCWDVEISGDQVRWVKDGKSQGSGTIVEGNPNNF
;
A
#
# COMPACT_ATOMS: atom_id res chain seq x y z
N MET A 1 44.61 15.14 11.23
CA MET A 1 43.94 15.52 12.42
C MET A 1 42.52 15.99 12.20
N SER A 2 42.36 17.14 11.61
CA SER A 2 41.03 17.72 11.48
C SER A 2 40.15 17.05 10.45
N PHE A 3 40.69 16.20 9.62
CA PHE A 3 39.94 15.53 8.57
C PHE A 3 38.99 14.42 9.09
N ASP A 4 39.15 14.01 10.31
CA ASP A 4 38.36 12.91 10.84
C ASP A 4 36.87 13.22 10.94
N TYR A 5 36.51 14.41 11.38
CA TYR A 5 35.11 14.75 11.54
C TYR A 5 34.39 15.06 10.22
N ARG A 6 35.12 15.24 9.15
CA ARG A 6 34.49 15.40 7.85
C ARG A 6 33.82 14.12 7.39
N ALA A 7 34.40 13.00 7.71
CA ALA A 7 33.81 11.72 7.38
C ALA A 7 32.50 11.47 8.12
N LEU A 8 32.41 11.94 9.36
CA LEU A 8 31.19 11.78 10.16
C LEU A 8 30.02 12.56 9.56
N ALA A 9 30.27 13.77 9.10
CA ALA A 9 29.21 14.57 8.49
C ALA A 9 28.67 13.90 7.22
N THR A 10 29.55 13.30 6.44
CA THR A 10 29.14 12.60 5.23
C THR A 10 28.22 11.42 5.53
N ALA A 11 28.53 10.67 6.58
CA ALA A 11 27.71 9.53 6.97
C ALA A 11 26.29 9.95 7.35
N ALA A 12 26.15 11.07 8.05
CA ALA A 12 24.84 11.58 8.43
C ALA A 12 23.99 11.94 7.22
N LEU A 13 24.59 12.52 6.19
CA LEU A 13 23.86 12.88 4.97
C LEU A 13 23.37 11.66 4.21
N VAL A 14 24.15 10.60 4.17
CA VAL A 14 23.73 9.35 3.53
C VAL A 14 22.51 8.76 4.22
N ALA A 15 22.47 8.76 5.54
CA ALA A 15 21.33 8.24 6.29
C ALA A 15 20.05 9.01 5.98
N ILE A 16 20.12 10.33 5.86
CA ILE A 16 18.96 11.16 5.56
C ILE A 16 18.41 10.84 4.17
N SER A 17 19.27 10.73 3.16
CA SER A 17 18.81 10.49 1.80
C SER A 17 18.12 9.13 1.64
N SER A 18 18.51 8.11 2.39
CA SER A 18 17.87 6.79 2.26
C SER A 18 16.44 6.77 2.79
N LEU A 19 16.05 7.70 3.65
CA LEU A 19 14.70 7.77 4.19
C LEU A 19 13.71 8.40 3.22
N ALA A 20 14.18 9.08 2.18
CA ALA A 20 13.33 9.85 1.29
C ALA A 20 12.83 9.07 0.07
N LEU A 21 13.17 7.79 -0.07
CA LEU A 21 13.03 7.08 -1.34
C LEU A 21 11.92 6.04 -1.37
N ALA A 22 10.74 6.36 -0.82
CA ALA A 22 9.56 5.54 -1.03
C ALA A 22 9.09 5.74 -2.48
N ALA A 23 8.94 4.65 -3.22
CA ALA A 23 8.49 4.69 -4.61
C ALA A 23 7.14 4.00 -4.75
N MET A 24 6.41 4.38 -5.79
CA MET A 24 5.18 3.68 -6.15
C MET A 24 5.51 2.24 -6.53
N ALA A 25 4.71 1.30 -6.10
CA ALA A 25 4.88 -0.10 -6.43
C ALA A 25 4.49 -0.34 -7.89
N SER A 26 5.19 -1.28 -8.53
CA SER A 26 4.81 -1.76 -9.85
C SER A 26 3.60 -2.70 -9.75
N GLY A 27 2.95 -2.97 -10.87
CA GLY A 27 1.84 -3.93 -10.92
C GLY A 27 2.20 -5.29 -10.34
N PRO A 28 3.30 -5.94 -10.77
CA PRO A 28 3.73 -7.20 -10.18
C PRO A 28 4.01 -7.14 -8.69
N GLU A 29 4.59 -6.04 -8.20
CA GLU A 29 4.83 -5.85 -6.77
C GLU A 29 3.53 -5.77 -5.99
N ILE A 30 2.54 -5.02 -6.49
CA ILE A 30 1.22 -4.92 -5.86
C ILE A 30 0.59 -6.30 -5.79
N LYS A 31 0.59 -7.02 -6.89
CA LYS A 31 -0.05 -8.34 -6.98
C LYS A 31 0.57 -9.31 -5.98
N THR A 32 1.89 -9.34 -5.89
CA THR A 32 2.60 -10.21 -4.95
C THR A 32 2.31 -9.83 -3.50
N ALA A 33 2.27 -8.54 -3.20
CA ALA A 33 2.09 -8.06 -1.84
C ALA A 33 0.67 -8.24 -1.31
N VAL A 34 -0.34 -8.23 -2.18
CA VAL A 34 -1.75 -8.13 -1.78
C VAL A 34 -2.51 -9.43 -1.90
N THR A 35 -2.18 -10.28 -2.90
CA THR A 35 -2.94 -11.51 -3.17
C THR A 35 -2.91 -12.46 -1.98
N GLY A 36 -4.09 -12.87 -1.52
CA GLY A 36 -4.22 -13.81 -0.41
C GLY A 36 -3.95 -13.19 0.96
N LYS A 37 -3.97 -11.88 1.04
CA LYS A 37 -3.65 -11.15 2.28
C LYS A 37 -4.79 -10.24 2.68
N THR A 38 -4.77 -9.83 3.93
CA THR A 38 -5.69 -8.83 4.47
C THR A 38 -4.92 -7.54 4.67
N ILE A 39 -5.54 -6.42 4.31
CA ILE A 39 -4.99 -5.10 4.59
C ILE A 39 -5.96 -4.38 5.52
N HIS A 40 -5.45 -3.87 6.63
CA HIS A 40 -6.24 -3.09 7.58
C HIS A 40 -5.55 -1.77 7.87
N GLY A 41 -6.34 -0.75 8.09
CA GLY A 41 -5.78 0.58 8.34
C GLY A 41 -6.86 1.63 8.42
N ASN A 42 -6.54 2.81 7.93
CA ASN A 42 -7.44 3.96 7.98
C ASN A 42 -7.41 4.71 6.66
N MET A 43 -8.60 5.01 6.15
CA MET A 43 -8.77 5.93 5.04
C MET A 43 -9.05 7.33 5.59
N ASP A 44 -8.50 8.34 4.95
CA ASP A 44 -8.67 9.73 5.41
C ASP A 44 -10.13 10.15 5.43
N SER A 45 -10.93 9.69 4.46
CA SER A 45 -12.32 10.11 4.32
C SER A 45 -13.31 9.24 5.10
N THR A 46 -13.03 7.93 5.26
CA THR A 46 -14.01 6.98 5.77
C THR A 46 -13.58 6.27 7.05
N GLY A 47 -12.33 6.45 7.49
CA GLY A 47 -11.84 5.87 8.74
C GLY A 47 -11.38 4.43 8.62
N PRO A 48 -11.50 3.64 9.69
CA PRO A 48 -10.94 2.29 9.74
C PRO A 48 -11.54 1.34 8.72
N TYR A 49 -10.71 0.45 8.19
CA TYR A 49 -11.13 -0.60 7.26
C TYR A 49 -10.30 -1.85 7.48
N ALA A 50 -10.83 -2.99 7.02
CA ALA A 50 -10.08 -4.24 6.86
C ALA A 50 -10.68 -4.97 5.67
N GLU A 51 -9.82 -5.41 4.75
CA GLU A 51 -10.25 -6.07 3.51
C GLU A 51 -9.33 -7.23 3.18
N TYR A 52 -9.92 -8.37 2.85
CA TYR A 52 -9.20 -9.55 2.41
C TYR A 52 -9.27 -9.65 0.89
N TYR A 53 -8.12 -9.87 0.24
CA TYR A 53 -7.95 -9.86 -1.21
C TYR A 53 -7.69 -11.27 -1.73
N THR A 54 -8.67 -11.84 -2.42
CA THR A 54 -8.54 -13.21 -2.95
C THR A 54 -7.75 -13.22 -4.26
N ALA A 55 -7.21 -14.40 -4.60
CA ALA A 55 -6.46 -14.57 -5.84
C ALA A 55 -7.35 -14.45 -7.09
N ASP A 56 -8.64 -14.72 -6.95
CA ASP A 56 -9.59 -14.66 -8.07
C ASP A 56 -10.22 -13.26 -8.25
N GLY A 57 -9.71 -12.26 -7.59
CA GLY A 57 -10.13 -10.88 -7.84
C GLY A 57 -11.31 -10.40 -7.01
N VAL A 58 -11.53 -10.97 -5.85
CA VAL A 58 -12.61 -10.55 -4.94
C VAL A 58 -12.01 -9.91 -3.70
N VAL A 59 -12.61 -8.82 -3.24
CA VAL A 59 -12.32 -8.20 -1.96
C VAL A 59 -13.46 -8.54 -1.02
N HIS A 60 -13.11 -9.02 0.17
CA HIS A 60 -14.09 -9.29 1.22
C HIS A 60 -13.85 -8.33 2.37
N GLY A 61 -14.84 -7.53 2.67
CA GLY A 61 -14.89 -6.73 3.89
C GLY A 61 -15.94 -7.28 4.84
N LYS A 62 -16.15 -6.58 5.96
CA LYS A 62 -17.23 -6.93 6.88
C LYS A 62 -18.55 -6.56 6.22
N ASP A 63 -19.36 -7.56 5.92
CA ASP A 63 -20.71 -7.41 5.35
C ASP A 63 -20.73 -6.84 3.92
N TYR A 64 -19.62 -6.91 3.18
CA TYR A 64 -19.63 -6.50 1.77
C TYR A 64 -18.55 -7.22 0.98
N LYS A 65 -18.70 -7.19 -0.35
CA LYS A 65 -17.73 -7.70 -1.31
C LYS A 65 -17.52 -6.66 -2.40
N ALA A 66 -16.37 -6.71 -3.02
CA ALA A 66 -16.06 -5.90 -4.19
C ALA A 66 -15.14 -6.69 -5.11
N LYS A 67 -14.83 -6.14 -6.26
CA LYS A 67 -13.83 -6.71 -7.17
C LYS A 67 -12.56 -5.90 -7.08
N TRP A 68 -11.43 -6.58 -7.26
CA TRP A 68 -10.15 -5.91 -7.36
C TRP A 68 -9.33 -6.47 -8.50
N SER A 69 -8.46 -5.66 -9.04
CA SER A 69 -7.53 -6.06 -10.09
C SER A 69 -6.30 -5.17 -10.06
N VAL A 70 -5.26 -5.60 -10.75
CA VAL A 70 -4.09 -4.77 -11.00
C VAL A 70 -4.06 -4.48 -12.49
N GLU A 71 -4.04 -3.20 -12.86
CA GLU A 71 -4.02 -2.75 -14.24
C GLU A 71 -2.84 -1.80 -14.43
N GLY A 72 -1.87 -2.22 -15.24
CA GLY A 72 -0.59 -1.51 -15.30
C GLY A 72 0.05 -1.53 -13.93
N ASP A 73 0.43 -0.37 -13.43
CA ASP A 73 1.02 -0.23 -12.10
C ASP A 73 0.02 0.36 -11.10
N LYS A 74 -1.26 0.10 -11.31
CA LYS A 74 -2.32 0.58 -10.41
C LYS A 74 -3.13 -0.56 -9.86
N MET A 75 -3.65 -0.36 -8.67
CA MET A 75 -4.63 -1.25 -8.05
C MET A 75 -6.01 -0.66 -8.26
N CYS A 76 -6.94 -1.48 -8.69
CA CYS A 76 -8.28 -1.05 -9.07
C CYS A 76 -9.33 -1.77 -8.25
N TRP A 77 -10.38 -1.05 -7.86
CA TRP A 77 -11.53 -1.59 -7.14
C TRP A 77 -12.82 -1.24 -7.86
N THR A 78 -13.78 -2.14 -7.79
CA THR A 78 -15.13 -1.90 -8.24
C THR A 78 -16.08 -2.32 -7.13
N TYR A 79 -16.61 -1.34 -6.41
CA TYR A 79 -17.62 -1.56 -5.38
C TYR A 79 -19.00 -1.51 -6.02
N GLU A 80 -19.97 -2.20 -5.41
CA GLU A 80 -21.32 -2.22 -5.93
C GLU A 80 -21.88 -0.81 -6.04
N GLY A 81 -22.43 -0.50 -7.21
CA GLY A 81 -23.01 0.83 -7.47
C GLY A 81 -22.01 1.91 -7.80
N SER A 82 -20.73 1.58 -7.91
CA SER A 82 -19.69 2.56 -8.21
C SER A 82 -18.87 2.15 -9.43
N PRO A 83 -18.33 3.09 -10.20
CA PRO A 83 -17.44 2.77 -11.30
C PRO A 83 -16.09 2.26 -10.76
N LYS A 84 -15.36 1.55 -11.63
CA LYS A 84 -14.01 1.11 -11.30
C LYS A 84 -13.12 2.33 -11.01
N ASP A 85 -12.35 2.24 -9.94
CA ASP A 85 -11.44 3.31 -9.51
C ASP A 85 -10.05 2.70 -9.32
N CYS A 86 -9.03 3.33 -9.90
CA CYS A 86 -7.67 2.82 -9.90
C CYS A 86 -6.72 3.82 -9.26
N TRP A 87 -5.88 3.34 -8.33
CA TRP A 87 -4.98 4.18 -7.55
C TRP A 87 -3.56 3.64 -7.60
N ASP A 88 -2.59 4.52 -7.38
CA ASP A 88 -1.22 4.12 -7.14
C ASP A 88 -1.07 3.60 -5.71
N VAL A 89 -0.07 2.75 -5.50
CA VAL A 89 0.19 2.14 -4.19
C VAL A 89 1.67 2.29 -3.85
N GLU A 90 1.96 2.84 -2.69
CA GLU A 90 3.30 2.80 -2.13
C GLU A 90 3.37 1.63 -1.16
N ILE A 91 4.38 0.80 -1.30
CA ILE A 91 4.58 -0.37 -0.42
C ILE A 91 5.96 -0.28 0.20
N SER A 92 6.01 -0.41 1.52
CA SER A 92 7.24 -0.46 2.28
C SER A 92 7.11 -1.55 3.33
N GLY A 93 7.74 -2.70 3.09
CA GLY A 93 7.57 -3.87 3.95
C GLY A 93 6.10 -4.30 3.99
N ASP A 94 5.50 -4.30 5.17
CA ASP A 94 4.08 -4.64 5.35
C ASP A 94 3.17 -3.41 5.37
N GLN A 95 3.70 -2.22 5.06
CA GLN A 95 2.93 -0.99 5.08
C GLN A 95 2.55 -0.57 3.68
N VAL A 96 1.31 -0.12 3.51
CA VAL A 96 0.83 0.43 2.24
C VAL A 96 0.34 1.85 2.45
N ARG A 97 0.47 2.65 1.41
CA ARG A 97 -0.16 3.95 1.31
C ARG A 97 -0.92 3.99 0.00
N TRP A 98 -2.17 4.39 0.08
CA TRP A 98 -3.05 4.52 -1.08
C TRP A 98 -2.93 5.94 -1.63
N VAL A 99 -2.62 6.06 -2.91
CA VAL A 99 -2.34 7.37 -3.51
C VAL A 99 -3.21 7.56 -4.76
N LYS A 100 -3.96 8.64 -4.79
CA LYS A 100 -4.77 8.99 -5.95
C LYS A 100 -4.41 10.39 -6.41
N ASP A 101 -4.08 10.53 -7.70
CA ASP A 101 -3.67 11.81 -8.30
C ASP A 101 -2.56 12.50 -7.49
N GLY A 102 -1.58 11.70 -7.05
CA GLY A 102 -0.43 12.20 -6.30
C GLY A 102 -0.69 12.51 -4.84
N LYS A 103 -1.90 12.25 -4.33
CA LYS A 103 -2.25 12.56 -2.93
C LYS A 103 -2.54 11.29 -2.15
N SER A 104 -2.02 11.21 -0.94
CA SER A 104 -2.31 10.12 -0.02
C SER A 104 -3.77 10.15 0.39
N GLN A 105 -4.43 9.00 0.29
CA GLN A 105 -5.84 8.83 0.67
C GLN A 105 -6.00 8.02 1.94
N GLY A 106 -4.92 7.42 2.42
CA GLY A 106 -4.96 6.58 3.60
C GLY A 106 -3.81 5.59 3.59
N SER A 107 -3.80 4.71 4.56
CA SER A 107 -2.71 3.75 4.74
C SER A 107 -3.23 2.45 5.36
N GLY A 108 -2.39 1.43 5.34
CA GLY A 108 -2.73 0.16 5.94
C GLY A 108 -1.52 -0.72 6.20
N THR A 109 -1.79 -1.81 6.90
CA THR A 109 -0.82 -2.85 7.20
C THR A 109 -1.27 -4.14 6.54
N ILE A 110 -0.36 -4.81 5.86
CA ILE A 110 -0.61 -6.09 5.20
C ILE A 110 -0.36 -7.20 6.22
N VAL A 111 -1.33 -8.10 6.37
CA VAL A 111 -1.19 -9.31 7.21
C VAL A 111 -1.52 -10.54 6.38
N GLU A 112 -0.90 -11.67 6.72
CA GLU A 112 -1.08 -12.91 6.00
C GLU A 112 -2.48 -13.49 6.18
N GLY A 113 -3.04 -14.01 5.09
CA GLY A 113 -4.30 -14.73 5.12
C GLY A 113 -5.52 -13.88 5.42
N ASN A 114 -6.51 -14.52 6.01
CA ASN A 114 -7.83 -13.93 6.30
C ASN A 114 -8.17 -14.08 7.79
N PRO A 115 -7.46 -13.37 8.69
CA PRO A 115 -7.67 -13.54 10.13
C PRO A 115 -9.06 -13.13 10.61
N ASN A 116 -9.75 -12.31 9.84
CA ASN A 116 -11.11 -11.86 10.22
C ASN A 116 -12.20 -12.78 9.71
N ASN A 117 -11.87 -13.82 8.95
CA ASN A 117 -12.84 -14.75 8.38
C ASN A 117 -13.90 -14.06 7.51
N PHE A 118 -13.46 -13.13 6.70
CA PHE A 118 -14.34 -12.45 5.75
C PHE A 118 -14.74 -13.33 4.58
#